data_d87eece648109432dd65d2393861b54e
#
_entry.id   d87eece648109432dd65d2393861b54e
#
_cell.length_a   1.000
_cell.length_b   1.000
_cell.length_c   1.000
_cell.angle_alpha   90.00
_cell.angle_beta   90.00
_cell.angle_gamma   90.00
#
_symmetry.space_group_name_H-M   'P 1'
#
loop_
_entity.id
_entity.type
_entity.pdbx_description
1 polymer ?
#
loop_
_entity_poly.entity_id
_entity_poly.type
_entity_poly.pdbx_seq_one_letter_code
_entity_poly.pdbx_strand_id
1 'polypeptide(L)'
;MIEDNYKLRGLRNKLVKKLREKGIRDEGVLAAVGKVPRHVFFENALIDHAYQDKAFPIGEGQTISQPYTVAFQTEKLEIKPGDKVLEIGTGSGYQACILLELGAKVYTIEYNRKLYEIVKGFLPHLGYKPHFFYGDGSKGLPAKAPFGKIVVSAGASVGPIPP
;
A
#
# COMPACT_ATOMS: atom_id res chain seq x y z
N MET A 1 5.67 -4.91 18.58
CA MET A 1 4.64 -4.30 17.68
C MET A 1 3.78 -3.39 18.52
N ILE A 2 3.51 -2.17 18.10
CA ILE A 2 2.67 -1.22 18.83
C ILE A 2 1.22 -1.65 18.71
N GLU A 3 0.58 -1.79 19.87
CA GLU A 3 -0.81 -2.21 19.97
C GLU A 3 -1.76 -1.15 19.37
N ASP A 4 -2.78 -1.61 18.63
CA ASP A 4 -3.81 -0.76 18.05
C ASP A 4 -4.79 -0.28 19.14
N ASN A 5 -4.39 0.75 19.86
CA ASN A 5 -5.14 1.31 20.97
C ASN A 5 -6.27 2.27 20.54
N TYR A 6 -7.10 2.71 21.49
CA TYR A 6 -8.23 3.60 21.23
C TYR A 6 -7.83 4.93 20.58
N LYS A 7 -6.67 5.52 20.97
CA LYS A 7 -6.15 6.76 20.38
C LYS A 7 -5.87 6.58 18.89
N LEU A 8 -5.14 5.52 18.54
CA LEU A 8 -4.75 5.23 17.14
C LEU A 8 -5.96 4.89 16.27
N ARG A 9 -6.92 4.13 16.80
CA ARG A 9 -8.19 3.87 16.12
C ARG A 9 -8.99 5.15 15.88
N GLY A 10 -9.04 6.04 16.86
CA GLY A 10 -9.68 7.35 16.71
C GLY A 10 -9.05 8.21 15.64
N LEU A 11 -7.72 8.25 15.58
CA LEU A 11 -6.98 8.96 14.53
C LEU A 11 -7.23 8.35 13.14
N ARG A 12 -7.26 7.03 13.04
CA ARG A 12 -7.59 6.32 11.78
C ARG A 12 -9.00 6.63 11.30
N ASN A 13 -9.98 6.65 12.18
CA ASN A 13 -11.36 7.02 11.85
C ASN A 13 -11.45 8.47 11.36
N LYS A 14 -10.71 9.39 11.96
CA LYS A 14 -10.61 10.78 11.48
C LYS A 14 -9.99 10.87 10.10
N LEU A 15 -8.97 10.06 9.81
CA LEU A 15 -8.39 9.98 8.48
C LEU A 15 -9.42 9.50 7.45
N VAL A 16 -10.16 8.43 7.73
CA VAL A 16 -11.22 7.93 6.83
C VAL A 16 -12.25 9.02 6.53
N LYS A 17 -12.71 9.75 7.56
CA LYS A 17 -13.62 10.89 7.40
C LYS A 17 -13.03 11.95 6.48
N LYS A 18 -11.76 12.33 6.70
CA LYS A 18 -11.04 13.31 5.88
C LYS A 18 -10.94 12.87 4.41
N LEU A 19 -10.65 11.60 4.14
CA LEU A 19 -10.60 11.06 2.79
C LEU A 19 -11.96 11.15 2.10
N ARG A 20 -13.04 10.86 2.81
CA ARG A 20 -14.41 11.02 2.32
C ARG A 20 -14.71 12.49 1.97
N GLU A 21 -14.35 13.41 2.84
CA GLU A 21 -14.49 14.85 2.62
C GLU A 21 -13.68 15.34 1.40
N LYS A 22 -12.53 14.72 1.13
CA LYS A 22 -11.67 14.97 -0.04
C LYS A 22 -12.19 14.34 -1.35
N GLY A 23 -13.28 13.60 -1.30
CA GLY A 23 -13.95 13.08 -2.48
C GLY A 23 -13.80 11.60 -2.76
N ILE A 24 -13.15 10.81 -1.88
CA ILE A 24 -13.16 9.35 -1.99
C ILE A 24 -14.58 8.85 -1.73
N ARG A 25 -15.13 8.10 -2.68
CA ARG A 25 -16.52 7.61 -2.66
C ARG A 25 -16.65 6.10 -2.51
N ASP A 26 -15.63 5.35 -2.88
CA ASP A 26 -15.64 3.89 -2.78
C ASP A 26 -15.62 3.47 -1.30
N GLU A 27 -16.74 2.93 -0.82
CA GLU A 27 -16.90 2.50 0.58
C GLU A 27 -15.97 1.34 0.92
N GLY A 28 -15.65 0.47 -0.05
CA GLY A 28 -14.69 -0.62 0.14
C GLY A 28 -13.28 -0.07 0.40
N VAL A 29 -12.85 0.94 -0.36
CA VAL A 29 -11.56 1.61 -0.17
C VAL A 29 -11.51 2.29 1.20
N LEU A 30 -12.55 3.04 1.57
CA LEU A 30 -12.64 3.70 2.87
C LEU A 30 -12.61 2.69 4.03
N ALA A 31 -13.31 1.56 3.89
CA ALA A 31 -13.30 0.48 4.87
C ALA A 31 -11.92 -0.16 5.00
N ALA A 32 -11.21 -0.38 3.89
CA ALA A 32 -9.85 -0.92 3.87
C ALA A 32 -8.88 0.02 4.61
N VAL A 33 -8.94 1.33 4.35
CA VAL A 33 -8.14 2.33 5.09
C VAL A 33 -8.50 2.32 6.58
N GLY A 34 -9.76 2.15 6.94
CA GLY A 34 -10.23 2.05 8.31
C GLY A 34 -9.78 0.78 9.03
N LYS A 35 -9.42 -0.26 8.30
CA LYS A 35 -9.02 -1.55 8.86
C LYS A 35 -7.51 -1.72 8.97
N VAL A 36 -6.75 -1.31 7.95
CA VAL A 36 -5.29 -1.48 7.93
C VAL A 36 -4.64 -0.55 8.96
N PRO A 37 -3.91 -1.07 9.95
CA PRO A 37 -3.28 -0.25 10.98
C PRO A 37 -2.01 0.45 10.45
N ARG A 38 -2.18 1.59 9.80
CA ARG A 38 -1.09 2.32 9.13
C ARG A 38 0.11 2.62 10.05
N HIS A 39 -0.13 2.81 11.35
CA HIS A 39 0.93 3.12 12.32
C HIS A 39 1.99 2.02 12.46
N VAL A 40 1.66 0.76 12.13
CA VAL A 40 2.62 -0.35 12.23
C VAL A 40 3.74 -0.27 11.17
N PHE A 41 3.56 0.55 10.14
CA PHE A 41 4.56 0.81 9.09
C PHE A 41 5.53 1.95 9.46
N PHE A 42 5.37 2.55 10.62
CA PHE A 42 6.12 3.72 11.08
C PHE A 42 7.14 3.35 12.14
N GLU A 43 8.27 4.06 12.15
CA GLU A 43 9.18 4.05 13.29
C GLU A 43 8.51 4.70 14.51
N ASN A 44 8.92 4.27 15.71
CA ASN A 44 8.30 4.71 16.97
C ASN A 44 8.20 6.24 17.10
N ALA A 45 9.22 6.97 16.66
CA ALA A 45 9.27 8.44 16.73
C ALA A 45 8.20 9.12 15.87
N LEU A 46 7.67 8.45 14.85
CA LEU A 46 6.72 9.02 13.88
C LEU A 46 5.27 8.50 14.03
N ILE A 47 5.02 7.63 14.99
CA ILE A 47 3.70 6.96 15.15
C ILE A 47 2.55 7.95 15.33
N ASP A 48 2.76 9.03 16.08
CA ASP A 48 1.72 10.06 16.27
C ASP A 48 1.35 10.79 14.97
N HIS A 49 2.19 10.69 13.94
CA HIS A 49 1.94 11.26 12.61
C HIS A 49 1.35 10.27 11.59
N ALA A 50 1.24 8.99 11.96
CA ALA A 50 0.89 7.91 11.03
C ALA A 50 -0.45 8.11 10.31
N TYR A 51 -1.39 8.79 10.92
CA TYR A 51 -2.72 9.06 10.37
C TYR A 51 -2.90 10.47 9.82
N GLN A 52 -1.82 11.24 9.70
CA GLN A 52 -1.82 12.48 8.91
C GLN A 52 -1.88 12.12 7.42
N ASP A 53 -2.60 12.91 6.64
CA ASP A 53 -2.71 12.72 5.20
C ASP A 53 -1.47 13.31 4.48
N LYS A 54 -0.32 12.66 4.72
CA LYS A 54 1.00 13.03 4.19
C LYS A 54 1.82 11.79 3.89
N ALA A 55 2.81 11.93 2.99
CA ALA A 55 3.87 10.95 2.83
C ALA A 55 4.91 11.10 3.95
N PHE A 56 5.52 9.99 4.37
CA PHE A 56 6.56 9.95 5.39
C PHE A 56 7.70 9.03 4.97
N PRO A 57 8.95 9.28 5.41
CA PRO A 57 10.07 8.42 5.11
C PRO A 57 9.91 7.03 5.78
N ILE A 58 10.36 5.99 5.08
CA ILE A 58 10.41 4.61 5.59
C ILE A 58 11.83 4.02 5.58
N GLY A 59 12.85 4.86 5.35
CA GLY A 59 14.22 4.41 5.12
C GLY A 59 14.53 4.17 3.64
N GLU A 60 15.79 3.90 3.34
CA GLU A 60 16.30 3.61 1.98
C GLU A 60 15.93 4.69 0.93
N GLY A 61 15.77 5.95 1.36
CA GLY A 61 15.34 7.04 0.49
C GLY A 61 13.91 6.92 -0.06
N GLN A 62 13.11 6.03 0.51
CA GLN A 62 11.73 5.77 0.09
C GLN A 62 10.73 6.32 1.10
N THR A 63 9.48 6.46 0.66
CA THR A 63 8.38 6.96 1.48
C THR A 63 7.20 6.00 1.48
N ILE A 64 6.43 6.01 2.59
CA ILE A 64 5.05 5.52 2.57
C ILE A 64 4.18 6.61 1.95
N SER A 65 3.43 6.26 0.92
CA SER A 65 2.62 7.23 0.17
C SER A 65 1.55 7.88 1.04
N GLN A 66 1.19 9.12 0.68
CA GLN A 66 0.09 9.84 1.31
C GLN A 66 -1.21 9.02 1.26
N PRO A 67 -1.97 8.93 2.35
CA PRO A 67 -3.21 8.17 2.40
C PRO A 67 -4.21 8.52 1.29
N TYR A 68 -4.39 9.80 0.98
CA TYR A 68 -5.26 10.23 -0.12
C TYR A 68 -4.80 9.68 -1.47
N THR A 69 -3.50 9.69 -1.75
CA THR A 69 -2.94 9.14 -2.98
C THR A 69 -3.23 7.64 -3.11
N VAL A 70 -3.01 6.89 -2.02
CA VAL A 70 -3.32 5.45 -1.98
C VAL A 70 -4.81 5.21 -2.22
N ALA A 71 -5.68 5.93 -1.51
CA ALA A 71 -7.13 5.78 -1.64
C ALA A 71 -7.61 6.15 -3.04
N PHE A 72 -7.12 7.25 -3.59
CA PHE A 72 -7.48 7.72 -4.94
C PHE A 72 -7.07 6.72 -6.03
N GLN A 73 -5.83 6.26 -6.01
CA GLN A 73 -5.36 5.26 -6.98
C GLN A 73 -6.15 3.96 -6.87
N THR A 74 -6.41 3.50 -5.64
CA THR A 74 -7.17 2.26 -5.41
C THR A 74 -8.61 2.39 -5.88
N GLU A 75 -9.27 3.53 -5.62
CA GLU A 75 -10.62 3.80 -6.12
C GLU A 75 -10.68 3.76 -7.65
N LYS A 76 -9.67 4.36 -8.33
CA LYS A 76 -9.58 4.36 -9.80
C LYS A 76 -9.32 2.98 -10.40
N LEU A 77 -8.74 2.08 -9.64
CA LEU A 77 -8.57 0.69 -10.08
C LEU A 77 -9.88 -0.12 -10.06
N GLU A 78 -10.91 0.34 -9.34
CA GLU A 78 -12.19 -0.37 -9.24
C GLU A 78 -12.00 -1.86 -8.87
N ILE A 79 -11.26 -2.11 -7.79
CA ILE A 79 -10.90 -3.46 -7.36
C ILE A 79 -12.13 -4.26 -6.97
N LYS A 80 -12.21 -5.47 -7.51
CA LYS A 80 -13.21 -6.48 -7.14
C LYS A 80 -12.53 -7.70 -6.52
N PRO A 81 -13.22 -8.41 -5.60
CA PRO A 81 -12.70 -9.65 -5.04
C PRO A 81 -12.26 -10.63 -6.15
N GLY A 82 -11.04 -11.17 -6.00
CA GLY A 82 -10.46 -12.07 -6.98
C GLY A 82 -9.66 -11.40 -8.10
N ASP A 83 -9.71 -10.08 -8.25
CA ASP A 83 -8.91 -9.36 -9.22
C ASP A 83 -7.41 -9.63 -9.02
N LYS A 84 -6.72 -9.92 -10.11
CA LYS A 84 -5.27 -10.14 -10.13
C LYS A 84 -4.57 -8.82 -10.40
N VAL A 85 -3.88 -8.31 -9.39
CA VAL A 85 -3.28 -6.97 -9.39
C VAL A 85 -1.76 -7.07 -9.27
N LEU A 86 -1.04 -6.34 -10.14
CA LEU A 86 0.39 -6.12 -10.01
C LEU A 86 0.64 -4.75 -9.38
N GLU A 87 1.38 -4.74 -8.28
CA GLU A 87 1.94 -3.54 -7.67
C GLU A 87 3.41 -3.41 -8.02
N ILE A 88 3.79 -2.28 -8.60
CA ILE A 88 5.19 -1.94 -8.89
C ILE A 88 5.68 -0.95 -7.85
N GLY A 89 6.64 -1.39 -7.04
CA GLY A 89 7.13 -0.66 -5.87
C GLY A 89 6.39 -1.03 -4.59
N THR A 90 6.81 -2.10 -3.94
CA THR A 90 6.21 -2.57 -2.67
C THR A 90 6.35 -1.52 -1.57
N GLY A 91 7.51 -0.87 -1.48
CA GLY A 91 7.80 0.15 -0.47
C GLY A 91 7.56 -0.38 0.95
N SER A 92 6.66 0.28 1.70
CA SER A 92 6.25 -0.15 3.04
C SER A 92 5.36 -1.40 3.04
N GLY A 93 4.70 -1.69 1.92
CA GLY A 93 3.66 -2.72 1.83
C GLY A 93 2.24 -2.22 2.19
N TYR A 94 2.08 -0.95 2.53
CA TYR A 94 0.76 -0.40 2.92
C TYR A 94 -0.26 -0.50 1.78
N GLN A 95 0.11 -0.12 0.54
CA GLN A 95 -0.77 -0.24 -0.62
C GLN A 95 -1.17 -1.70 -0.88
N ALA A 96 -0.22 -2.65 -0.76
CA ALA A 96 -0.52 -4.07 -0.89
C ALA A 96 -1.56 -4.54 0.13
N CYS A 97 -1.47 -4.09 1.38
CA CYS A 97 -2.45 -4.41 2.41
C CYS A 97 -3.85 -3.88 2.08
N ILE A 98 -3.96 -2.66 1.57
CA ILE A 98 -5.23 -2.07 1.13
C ILE A 98 -5.85 -2.92 -0.01
N LEU A 99 -5.06 -3.31 -0.99
CA LEU A 99 -5.52 -4.15 -2.10
C LEU A 99 -5.98 -5.53 -1.61
N LEU A 100 -5.26 -6.14 -0.67
CA LEU A 100 -5.64 -7.42 -0.07
C LEU A 100 -6.95 -7.33 0.71
N GLU A 101 -7.18 -6.24 1.44
CA GLU A 101 -8.46 -6.00 2.14
C GLU A 101 -9.65 -5.90 1.20
N LEU A 102 -9.43 -5.49 -0.04
CA LEU A 102 -10.45 -5.47 -1.09
C LEU A 102 -10.65 -6.83 -1.78
N GLY A 103 -9.92 -7.86 -1.35
CA GLY A 103 -10.02 -9.21 -1.90
C GLY A 103 -9.21 -9.46 -3.16
N ALA A 104 -8.30 -8.56 -3.53
CA ALA A 104 -7.41 -8.75 -4.67
C ALA A 104 -6.38 -9.86 -4.42
N LYS A 105 -5.97 -10.52 -5.50
CA LYS A 105 -4.75 -11.35 -5.54
C LYS A 105 -3.59 -10.45 -5.91
N VAL A 106 -2.78 -10.09 -4.92
CA VAL A 106 -1.72 -9.08 -5.07
C VAL A 106 -0.38 -9.74 -5.36
N TYR A 107 0.25 -9.28 -6.43
CA TYR A 107 1.63 -9.55 -6.81
C TYR A 107 2.38 -8.23 -6.70
N THR A 108 3.42 -8.18 -5.88
CA THR A 108 4.16 -6.94 -5.63
C THR A 108 5.63 -7.14 -5.90
N ILE A 109 6.24 -6.19 -6.61
CA ILE A 109 7.64 -6.23 -7.00
C ILE A 109 8.39 -5.04 -6.42
N GLU A 110 9.56 -5.32 -5.79
CA GLU A 110 10.41 -4.32 -5.17
C GLU A 110 11.83 -4.38 -5.75
N TYR A 111 12.34 -3.23 -6.15
CA TYR A 111 13.68 -3.10 -6.69
C TYR A 111 14.75 -2.99 -5.60
N ASN A 112 14.43 -2.34 -4.47
CA ASN A 112 15.34 -2.21 -3.34
C ASN A 112 15.35 -3.52 -2.54
N ARG A 113 16.48 -4.23 -2.55
CA ARG A 113 16.62 -5.54 -1.90
C ARG A 113 16.36 -5.46 -0.40
N LYS A 114 16.84 -4.42 0.27
CA LYS A 114 16.66 -4.27 1.72
C LYS A 114 15.21 -4.08 2.10
N LEU A 115 14.48 -3.22 1.38
CA LEU A 115 13.03 -3.08 1.57
C LEU A 115 12.29 -4.38 1.28
N TYR A 116 12.64 -5.07 0.18
CA TYR A 116 12.04 -6.35 -0.14
C TYR A 116 12.16 -7.36 1.00
N GLU A 117 13.36 -7.54 1.57
CA GLU A 117 13.58 -8.48 2.68
C GLU A 117 12.80 -8.06 3.94
N ILE A 118 12.81 -6.77 4.28
CA ILE A 118 12.08 -6.24 5.43
C ILE A 118 10.58 -6.51 5.29
N VAL A 119 9.99 -6.11 4.17
CA VAL A 119 8.53 -6.16 3.98
C VAL A 119 8.05 -7.59 3.81
N LYS A 120 8.79 -8.44 3.10
CA LYS A 120 8.52 -9.87 2.98
C LYS A 120 8.53 -10.58 4.34
N GLY A 121 9.42 -10.19 5.25
CA GLY A 121 9.46 -10.71 6.62
C GLY A 121 8.37 -10.16 7.53
N PHE A 122 7.90 -8.94 7.27
CA PHE A 122 7.02 -8.18 8.15
C PHE A 122 5.52 -8.39 7.88
N LEU A 123 5.07 -8.27 6.62
CA LEU A 123 3.64 -8.32 6.29
C LEU A 123 2.93 -9.60 6.72
N PRO A 124 3.54 -10.81 6.61
CA PRO A 124 2.89 -12.03 7.05
C PRO A 124 2.55 -12.04 8.55
N HIS A 125 3.34 -11.37 9.40
CA HIS A 125 3.05 -11.23 10.83
C HIS A 125 1.82 -10.35 11.11
N LEU A 126 1.45 -9.49 10.17
CA LEU A 126 0.22 -8.71 10.21
C LEU A 126 -0.99 -9.46 9.64
N GLY A 127 -0.78 -10.66 9.11
CA GLY A 127 -1.82 -11.44 8.42
C GLY A 127 -1.97 -11.12 6.93
N TYR A 128 -1.09 -10.32 6.34
CA TYR A 128 -1.10 -9.96 4.93
C TYR A 128 -0.06 -10.74 4.14
N LYS A 129 -0.49 -11.47 3.13
CA LYS A 129 0.37 -12.39 2.37
C LYS A 129 0.25 -12.16 0.86
N PRO A 130 0.73 -11.00 0.34
CA PRO A 130 0.85 -10.85 -1.10
C PRO A 130 1.95 -11.76 -1.65
N HIS A 131 1.98 -11.95 -2.96
CA HIS A 131 3.09 -12.62 -3.63
C HIS A 131 4.22 -11.63 -3.84
N PHE A 132 5.34 -11.83 -3.14
CA PHE A 132 6.50 -10.93 -3.17
C PHE A 132 7.50 -11.32 -4.26
N PHE A 133 7.97 -10.32 -5.02
CA PHE A 133 9.02 -10.49 -6.02
C PHE A 133 10.09 -9.40 -5.85
N TYR A 134 11.34 -9.82 -5.97
CA TYR A 134 12.48 -8.91 -6.03
C TYR A 134 12.87 -8.70 -7.49
N GLY A 135 12.99 -7.46 -7.94
CA GLY A 135 13.44 -7.16 -9.28
C GLY A 135 13.06 -5.78 -9.79
N ASP A 136 13.34 -5.57 -11.07
CA ASP A 136 13.04 -4.34 -11.78
C ASP A 136 11.58 -4.34 -12.25
N GLY A 137 10.76 -3.53 -11.59
CA GLY A 137 9.33 -3.41 -11.89
C GLY A 137 9.03 -2.82 -13.27
N SER A 138 9.99 -2.12 -13.91
CA SER A 138 9.80 -1.58 -15.25
C SER A 138 9.57 -2.67 -16.31
N LYS A 139 10.01 -3.90 -16.03
CA LYS A 139 9.81 -5.08 -16.87
C LYS A 139 8.49 -5.81 -16.61
N GLY A 140 7.70 -5.32 -15.64
CA GLY A 140 6.53 -6.04 -15.17
C GLY A 140 6.89 -7.39 -14.54
N LEU A 141 5.96 -8.33 -14.60
CA LEU A 141 6.13 -9.70 -14.09
C LEU A 141 5.57 -10.71 -15.11
N PRO A 142 6.25 -10.90 -16.25
CA PRO A 142 5.73 -11.72 -17.38
C PRO A 142 5.40 -13.16 -16.98
N ALA A 143 6.20 -13.76 -16.07
CA ALA A 143 6.00 -15.13 -15.61
C ALA A 143 4.66 -15.35 -14.86
N LYS A 144 4.03 -14.26 -14.41
CA LYS A 144 2.75 -14.28 -13.70
C LYS A 144 1.61 -13.57 -14.42
N ALA A 145 1.91 -12.97 -15.59
CA ALA A 145 0.91 -12.34 -16.46
C ALA A 145 -0.16 -13.36 -16.93
N PRO A 146 -1.35 -12.90 -17.38
CA PRO A 146 -1.78 -11.51 -17.41
C PRO A 146 -2.26 -10.98 -16.04
N PHE A 147 -2.22 -9.65 -15.89
CA PHE A 147 -2.82 -8.94 -14.75
C PHE A 147 -4.03 -8.14 -15.24
N GLY A 148 -5.09 -8.16 -14.45
CA GLY A 148 -6.28 -7.35 -14.76
C GLY A 148 -6.05 -5.87 -14.45
N LYS A 149 -5.20 -5.57 -13.48
CA LYS A 149 -4.94 -4.20 -13.00
C LYS A 149 -3.48 -4.05 -12.55
N ILE A 150 -2.94 -2.84 -12.74
CA ILE A 150 -1.57 -2.50 -12.35
C ILE A 150 -1.60 -1.18 -11.61
N VAL A 151 -0.93 -1.12 -10.45
CA VAL A 151 -0.67 0.12 -9.71
C VAL A 151 0.83 0.35 -9.62
N VAL A 152 1.27 1.57 -9.89
CA VAL A 152 2.67 1.98 -9.79
C VAL A 152 2.80 2.91 -8.59
N SER A 153 3.40 2.43 -7.52
CA SER A 153 3.64 3.19 -6.28
C SER A 153 5.09 3.68 -6.17
N ALA A 154 5.96 3.20 -7.05
CA ALA A 154 7.36 3.63 -7.12
C ALA A 154 7.49 4.97 -7.85
N GLY A 155 8.49 5.79 -7.46
CA GLY A 155 8.96 6.87 -8.31
C GLY A 155 9.46 6.29 -9.62
N ALA A 156 8.74 6.51 -10.72
CA ALA A 156 9.18 6.09 -12.03
C ALA A 156 10.39 6.94 -12.45
N SER A 157 11.53 6.32 -12.71
CA SER A 157 12.53 6.92 -13.57
C SER A 157 11.86 7.15 -14.95
N VAL A 158 12.04 8.34 -15.49
CA VAL A 158 11.39 8.78 -16.74
C VAL A 158 11.73 7.80 -17.88
N GLY A 159 10.80 6.90 -18.16
CA GLY A 159 10.85 5.95 -19.27
C GLY A 159 9.43 5.62 -19.71
N PRO A 160 9.21 5.20 -20.96
CA PRO A 160 7.87 4.85 -21.41
C PRO A 160 7.31 3.70 -20.56
N ILE A 161 6.03 3.82 -20.23
CA ILE A 161 5.28 2.73 -19.58
C ILE A 161 5.35 1.51 -20.49
N PRO A 162 5.84 0.35 -20.04
CA PRO A 162 5.85 -0.84 -20.87
C PRO A 162 4.42 -1.23 -21.26
N PRO A 163 4.25 -1.78 -22.45
CA PRO A 163 2.96 -2.21 -22.97
C PRO A 163 2.30 -3.30 -22.10
#